data_a8a64b363063b5cc3637cec992b85302
#
_entry.id   a8a64b363063b5cc3637cec992b85302
#
_cell.length_a   1.000
_cell.length_b   1.000
_cell.length_c   1.000
_cell.angle_alpha   90.00
_cell.angle_beta   90.00
_cell.angle_gamma   90.00
#
_symmetry.space_group_name_H-M   'P 1'
#
loop_
_entity.id
_entity.type
_entity.pdbx_description
1 polymer ?
#
loop_
_entity_poly.entity_id
_entity_poly.type
_entity_poly.pdbx_seq_one_letter_code
_entity_poly.pdbx_strand_id
1 'polypeptide(L)'
;MTFDKELNESFAASQARAQITETQAASLVSQSKRFWTNLIDEMHSKLSSINSDSAMCKAARGPLRYEPGDPGHVFYRSLAPAFSVTLANHGTNLTIDWRRQEGMESQLRLFKSDRFLFELDGRGVLQIRSQNGQMFATESQVALHTIQPF
;
A
#
# COMPACT_ATOMS: atom_id res chain seq x y z
N MET A 1 16.22 27.31 44.48
CA MET A 1 14.89 26.70 44.62
C MET A 1 14.78 25.48 43.74
N THR A 2 14.58 24.33 44.34
CA THR A 2 14.54 23.03 43.69
C THR A 2 13.31 22.86 42.81
N PHE A 3 12.18 23.46 43.17
CA PHE A 3 10.91 23.33 42.41
C PHE A 3 11.01 23.90 41.00
N ASP A 4 11.56 25.10 40.83
CA ASP A 4 11.69 25.74 39.52
C ASP A 4 12.61 24.96 38.60
N LYS A 5 13.67 24.39 39.15
CA LYS A 5 14.61 23.55 38.41
C LYS A 5 13.95 22.25 37.94
N GLU A 6 13.24 21.58 38.81
CA GLU A 6 12.51 20.35 38.49
C GLU A 6 11.42 20.59 37.43
N LEU A 7 10.71 21.72 37.51
CA LEU A 7 9.70 22.10 36.53
C LEU A 7 10.34 22.36 35.15
N ASN A 8 11.47 23.09 35.10
CA ASN A 8 12.18 23.34 33.86
C ASN A 8 12.72 22.07 33.22
N GLU A 9 13.25 21.14 34.02
CA GLU A 9 13.70 19.83 33.54
C GLU A 9 12.54 19.01 33.00
N SER A 10 11.37 19.07 33.64
CA SER A 10 10.15 18.39 33.17
C SER A 10 9.66 18.96 31.83
N PHE A 11 9.66 20.26 31.66
CA PHE A 11 9.29 20.91 30.40
C PHE A 11 10.30 20.58 29.29
N ALA A 12 11.60 20.59 29.58
CA ALA A 12 12.63 20.24 28.59
C ALA A 12 12.48 18.79 28.12
N ALA A 13 12.20 17.85 29.05
CA ALA A 13 11.95 16.45 28.72
C ALA A 13 10.68 16.28 27.86
N SER A 14 9.62 17.01 28.19
CA SER A 14 8.37 17.00 27.42
C SER A 14 8.56 17.53 26.00
N GLN A 15 9.29 18.63 25.83
CA GLN A 15 9.62 19.20 24.52
C GLN A 15 10.48 18.24 23.69
N ALA A 16 11.47 17.59 24.31
CA ALA A 16 12.31 16.61 23.63
C ALA A 16 11.49 15.42 23.12
N ARG A 17 10.54 14.93 23.91
CA ARG A 17 9.62 13.86 23.50
C ARG A 17 8.72 14.29 22.35
N ALA A 18 8.16 15.50 22.40
CA ALA A 18 7.35 16.06 21.34
C ALA A 18 8.13 16.16 20.03
N GLN A 19 9.36 16.62 20.06
CA GLN A 19 10.23 16.71 18.88
C GLN A 19 10.54 15.35 18.29
N ILE A 20 10.81 14.34 19.11
CA ILE A 20 11.04 12.96 18.65
C ILE A 20 9.78 12.43 17.95
N THR A 21 8.60 12.66 18.53
CA THR A 21 7.33 12.22 17.96
C THR A 21 7.06 12.92 16.62
N GLU A 22 7.29 14.21 16.51
CA GLU A 22 7.13 14.96 15.27
C GLU A 22 8.11 14.48 14.18
N THR A 23 9.37 14.22 14.55
CA THR A 23 10.39 13.69 13.63
C THR A 23 9.99 12.30 13.12
N GLN A 24 9.50 11.44 14.00
CA GLN A 24 9.00 10.11 13.62
C GLN A 24 7.80 10.20 12.69
N ALA A 25 6.84 11.07 12.98
CA ALA A 25 5.68 11.28 12.13
C ALA A 25 6.07 11.79 10.74
N ALA A 26 7.00 12.74 10.65
CA ALA A 26 7.51 13.26 9.39
C ALA A 26 8.25 12.16 8.60
N SER A 27 9.05 11.34 9.28
CA SER A 27 9.76 10.20 8.69
C SER A 27 8.77 9.15 8.16
N LEU A 28 7.72 8.83 8.90
CA LEU A 28 6.68 7.91 8.48
C LEU A 28 5.98 8.40 7.20
N VAL A 29 5.59 9.67 7.16
CA VAL A 29 4.95 10.28 5.99
C VAL A 29 5.88 10.23 4.77
N SER A 30 7.15 10.59 4.94
CA SER A 30 8.14 10.58 3.86
C SER A 30 8.37 9.17 3.32
N GLN A 31 8.57 8.20 4.20
CA GLN A 31 8.84 6.81 3.81
C GLN A 31 7.62 6.14 3.19
N SER A 32 6.42 6.36 3.73
CA SER A 32 5.19 5.79 3.18
C SER A 32 4.86 6.37 1.82
N LYS A 33 5.14 7.66 1.60
CA LYS A 33 4.96 8.31 0.30
C LYS A 33 5.91 7.74 -0.76
N ARG A 34 7.17 7.50 -0.39
CA ARG A 34 8.15 6.86 -1.26
C ARG A 34 7.74 5.42 -1.58
N PHE A 35 7.33 4.68 -0.55
CA PHE A 35 6.85 3.32 -0.71
C PHE A 35 5.67 3.26 -1.70
N TRP A 36 4.69 4.15 -1.54
CA TRP A 36 3.54 4.22 -2.43
C TRP A 36 3.93 4.47 -3.88
N THR A 37 4.80 5.46 -4.13
CA THR A 37 5.29 5.77 -5.48
C THR A 37 6.00 4.56 -6.09
N ASN A 38 6.88 3.91 -5.35
CA ASN A 38 7.61 2.74 -5.80
C ASN A 38 6.69 1.54 -6.01
N LEU A 39 5.65 1.37 -5.17
CA LEU A 39 4.66 0.32 -5.34
C LEU A 39 3.90 0.47 -6.65
N ILE A 40 3.43 1.67 -6.96
CA ILE A 40 2.72 1.93 -8.22
C ILE A 40 3.65 1.70 -9.42
N ASP A 41 4.90 2.11 -9.35
CA ASP A 41 5.90 1.85 -10.38
C ASP A 41 6.13 0.35 -10.57
N GLU A 42 6.23 -0.41 -9.48
CA GLU A 42 6.35 -1.88 -9.52
C GLU A 42 5.11 -2.54 -10.15
N MET A 43 3.92 -2.04 -9.83
CA MET A 43 2.68 -2.52 -10.44
C MET A 43 2.67 -2.29 -11.95
N HIS A 44 3.09 -1.11 -12.40
CA HIS A 44 3.22 -0.82 -13.83
C HIS A 44 4.26 -1.72 -14.52
N SER A 45 5.38 -1.95 -13.87
CA SER A 45 6.43 -2.84 -14.38
C SER A 45 5.92 -4.27 -14.56
N LYS A 46 5.21 -4.80 -13.57
CA LYS A 46 4.63 -6.15 -13.63
C LYS A 46 3.53 -6.26 -14.69
N LEU A 47 2.68 -5.26 -14.80
CA LEU A 47 1.65 -5.18 -15.83
C LEU A 47 2.28 -5.18 -17.23
N SER A 48 3.32 -4.39 -17.44
CA SER A 48 4.04 -4.33 -18.70
C SER A 48 4.71 -5.68 -19.04
N SER A 49 5.30 -6.33 -18.03
CA SER A 49 5.91 -7.66 -18.19
C SER A 49 4.89 -8.71 -18.60
N ILE A 50 3.72 -8.72 -17.95
CA ILE A 50 2.63 -9.66 -18.27
C ILE A 50 2.13 -9.41 -19.70
N ASN A 51 1.89 -8.15 -20.06
CA ASN A 51 1.35 -7.80 -21.37
C ASN A 51 2.36 -8.06 -22.52
N SER A 52 3.65 -8.01 -22.23
CA SER A 52 4.72 -8.26 -23.22
C SER A 52 5.03 -9.73 -23.44
N ASP A 53 4.64 -10.60 -22.50
CA ASP A 53 4.88 -12.04 -22.56
C ASP A 53 3.57 -12.73 -22.95
N SER A 54 3.55 -13.39 -24.11
CA SER A 54 2.32 -14.01 -24.61
C SER A 54 1.81 -15.14 -23.73
N ALA A 55 2.68 -15.90 -23.09
CA ALA A 55 2.29 -16.96 -22.17
C ALA A 55 1.71 -16.40 -20.87
N MET A 56 2.33 -15.36 -20.29
CA MET A 56 1.84 -14.68 -19.10
C MET A 56 0.53 -13.94 -19.36
N CYS A 57 0.42 -13.27 -20.51
CA CYS A 57 -0.81 -12.58 -20.91
C CYS A 57 -1.97 -13.58 -21.07
N LYS A 58 -1.72 -14.74 -21.67
CA LYS A 58 -2.71 -15.81 -21.81
C LYS A 58 -3.10 -16.40 -20.45
N ALA A 59 -2.12 -16.60 -19.55
CA ALA A 59 -2.38 -17.07 -18.19
C ALA A 59 -3.23 -16.09 -17.40
N ALA A 60 -3.00 -14.79 -17.58
CA ALA A 60 -3.81 -13.71 -17.00
C ALA A 60 -5.15 -13.50 -17.70
N ARG A 61 -5.43 -14.28 -18.75
CA ARG A 61 -6.68 -14.22 -19.55
C ARG A 61 -6.86 -12.90 -20.29
N GLY A 62 -5.76 -12.35 -20.79
CA GLY A 62 -5.77 -11.15 -21.63
C GLY A 62 -4.91 -10.04 -21.07
N PRO A 63 -4.81 -8.94 -21.81
CA PRO A 63 -3.98 -7.82 -21.38
C PRO A 63 -4.55 -7.15 -20.14
N LEU A 64 -3.68 -6.75 -19.24
CA LEU A 64 -4.00 -5.96 -18.07
C LEU A 64 -3.90 -4.47 -18.42
N ARG A 65 -4.80 -3.67 -17.87
CA ARG A 65 -4.88 -2.23 -18.10
C ARG A 65 -4.81 -1.49 -16.78
N TYR A 66 -4.50 -0.21 -16.86
CA TYR A 66 -4.42 0.68 -15.72
C TYR A 66 -5.26 1.92 -15.94
N GLU A 67 -5.94 2.36 -14.88
CA GLU A 67 -6.70 3.59 -14.86
C GLU A 67 -6.39 4.34 -13.55
N PRO A 68 -5.86 5.57 -13.62
CA PRO A 68 -5.73 6.39 -12.43
C PRO A 68 -7.09 6.81 -11.93
N GLY A 69 -7.28 6.80 -10.62
CA GLY A 69 -8.54 7.17 -10.01
C GLY A 69 -8.35 7.84 -8.66
N ASP A 70 -9.39 8.48 -8.19
CA ASP A 70 -9.48 9.02 -6.85
C ASP A 70 -10.63 8.29 -6.14
N PRO A 71 -10.36 7.63 -5.01
CA PRO A 71 -9.14 7.68 -4.20
C PRO A 71 -8.03 6.69 -4.59
N GLY A 72 -8.19 5.85 -5.58
CA GLY A 72 -7.24 4.77 -5.83
C GLY A 72 -6.92 4.51 -7.30
N HIS A 73 -5.83 3.78 -7.50
CA HIS A 73 -5.37 3.31 -8.79
C HIS A 73 -5.99 1.95 -9.09
N VAL A 74 -6.53 1.78 -10.30
CA VAL A 74 -7.20 0.54 -10.70
C VAL A 74 -6.37 -0.17 -11.78
N PHE A 75 -6.05 -1.45 -11.52
CA PHE A 75 -5.46 -2.36 -12.49
C PHE A 75 -6.52 -3.41 -12.82
N TYR A 76 -6.80 -3.63 -14.09
CA TYR A 76 -7.95 -4.43 -14.45
C TYR A 76 -7.75 -5.23 -15.76
N ARG A 77 -8.57 -6.25 -15.88
CA ARG A 77 -8.77 -7.03 -17.09
C ARG A 77 -10.21 -6.85 -17.54
N SER A 78 -10.40 -6.35 -18.77
CA SER A 78 -11.76 -6.13 -19.31
C SER A 78 -12.35 -7.36 -20.00
N LEU A 79 -11.51 -8.31 -20.43
CA LEU A 79 -11.98 -9.56 -21.02
C LEU A 79 -12.63 -10.46 -19.96
N ALA A 80 -13.68 -11.17 -20.35
CA ALA A 80 -14.42 -12.03 -19.43
C ALA A 80 -13.59 -13.26 -18.99
N PRO A 81 -13.64 -13.67 -17.71
CA PRO A 81 -14.30 -12.97 -16.63
C PRO A 81 -13.53 -11.71 -16.22
N ALA A 82 -14.21 -10.59 -16.20
CA ALA A 82 -13.60 -9.31 -15.85
C ALA A 82 -13.12 -9.31 -14.40
N PHE A 83 -12.03 -8.60 -14.14
CA PHE A 83 -11.36 -8.58 -12.85
C PHE A 83 -10.70 -7.23 -12.64
N SER A 84 -10.74 -6.73 -11.43
CA SER A 84 -10.04 -5.49 -11.07
C SER A 84 -9.44 -5.56 -9.69
N VAL A 85 -8.35 -4.82 -9.50
CA VAL A 85 -7.78 -4.55 -8.19
C VAL A 85 -7.59 -3.04 -8.06
N THR A 86 -8.03 -2.49 -6.95
CA THR A 86 -7.89 -1.06 -6.63
C THR A 86 -6.95 -0.91 -5.45
N LEU A 87 -5.91 -0.08 -5.63
CA LEU A 87 -4.98 0.29 -4.58
C LEU A 87 -5.23 1.74 -4.20
N ALA A 88 -5.45 1.99 -2.92
CA ALA A 88 -5.68 3.33 -2.40
C ALA A 88 -4.75 3.63 -1.22
N ASN A 89 -4.13 4.81 -1.26
CA ASN A 89 -3.26 5.29 -0.20
C ASN A 89 -4.02 6.29 0.67
N HIS A 90 -4.16 5.97 1.96
CA HIS A 90 -4.85 6.81 2.94
C HIS A 90 -3.89 7.54 3.88
N GLY A 91 -2.60 7.58 3.55
CA GLY A 91 -1.56 8.24 4.35
C GLY A 91 -0.97 7.35 5.44
N THR A 92 -1.80 6.79 6.31
CA THR A 92 -1.38 5.90 7.40
C THR A 92 -1.54 4.43 7.07
N ASN A 93 -2.27 4.14 6.00
CA ASN A 93 -2.52 2.77 5.55
C ASN A 93 -2.78 2.75 4.04
N LEU A 94 -2.62 1.57 3.48
CA LEU A 94 -2.92 1.23 2.11
C LEU A 94 -4.05 0.23 2.10
N THR A 95 -5.04 0.41 1.24
CA THR A 95 -6.08 -0.59 1.02
C THR A 95 -5.95 -1.19 -0.36
N ILE A 96 -6.24 -2.47 -0.47
CA ILE A 96 -6.30 -3.21 -1.72
C ILE A 96 -7.65 -3.92 -1.78
N ASP A 97 -8.41 -3.64 -2.83
CA ASP A 97 -9.72 -4.22 -3.06
C ASP A 97 -9.72 -4.99 -4.38
N TRP A 98 -10.04 -6.28 -4.32
CA TRP A 98 -10.17 -7.13 -5.50
C TRP A 98 -11.64 -7.34 -5.82
N ARG A 99 -11.99 -7.11 -7.07
CA ARG A 99 -13.35 -7.33 -7.60
C ARG A 99 -13.30 -8.24 -8.79
N ARG A 100 -14.33 -9.03 -8.97
CA ARG A 100 -14.47 -9.93 -10.11
C ARG A 100 -15.89 -9.97 -10.62
N GLN A 101 -16.02 -10.32 -11.90
CA GLN A 101 -17.30 -10.63 -12.51
C GLN A 101 -17.77 -12.00 -12.01
N GLU A 102 -19.01 -12.08 -11.55
CA GLU A 102 -19.63 -13.31 -11.09
C GLU A 102 -20.78 -13.67 -12.05
N GLY A 103 -20.68 -14.88 -12.66
CA GLY A 103 -21.67 -15.33 -13.61
C GLY A 103 -21.80 -14.42 -14.82
N MET A 104 -23.02 -14.09 -15.20
CA MET A 104 -23.34 -13.24 -16.35
C MET A 104 -23.62 -11.78 -15.95
N GLU A 105 -23.28 -11.39 -14.72
CA GLU A 105 -23.49 -10.03 -14.26
C GLU A 105 -22.51 -9.07 -14.94
N SER A 106 -22.96 -7.86 -15.23
CA SER A 106 -22.12 -6.81 -15.81
C SER A 106 -21.29 -6.08 -14.77
N GLN A 107 -21.64 -6.16 -13.48
CA GLN A 107 -20.96 -5.49 -12.40
C GLN A 107 -19.89 -6.38 -11.76
N LEU A 108 -18.78 -5.76 -11.41
CA LEU A 108 -17.73 -6.41 -10.64
C LEU A 108 -18.10 -6.38 -9.15
N ARG A 109 -17.98 -7.53 -8.49
CA ARG A 109 -18.24 -7.66 -7.05
C ARG A 109 -16.95 -7.79 -6.27
N LEU A 110 -16.88 -7.09 -5.13
CA LEU A 110 -15.80 -7.22 -4.17
C LEU A 110 -15.81 -8.64 -3.59
N PHE A 111 -14.70 -9.35 -3.72
CA PHE A 111 -14.54 -10.69 -3.14
C PHE A 111 -13.38 -10.81 -2.16
N LYS A 112 -12.46 -9.85 -2.16
CA LYS A 112 -11.32 -9.83 -1.25
C LYS A 112 -10.90 -8.39 -1.01
N SER A 113 -10.52 -8.09 0.23
CA SER A 113 -10.02 -6.79 0.64
C SER A 113 -8.89 -6.99 1.63
N ASP A 114 -7.87 -6.17 1.54
CA ASP A 114 -6.75 -6.19 2.49
C ASP A 114 -6.37 -4.75 2.86
N ARG A 115 -5.85 -4.60 4.07
CA ARG A 115 -5.36 -3.31 4.57
C ARG A 115 -3.95 -3.49 5.10
N PHE A 116 -3.07 -2.62 4.69
CA PHE A 116 -1.69 -2.60 5.14
C PHE A 116 -1.45 -1.35 5.96
N LEU A 117 -0.97 -1.53 7.17
CA LEU A 117 -0.60 -0.43 8.06
C LEU A 117 0.86 -0.05 7.81
N PHE A 118 1.12 1.25 7.78
CA PHE A 118 2.46 1.81 7.72
C PHE A 118 2.95 2.09 9.13
N GLU A 119 4.04 1.45 9.52
CA GLU A 119 4.64 1.58 10.85
C GLU A 119 6.15 1.78 10.71
N LEU A 120 6.75 2.44 11.69
CA LEU A 120 8.20 2.48 11.82
C LEU A 120 8.64 1.43 12.84
N ASP A 121 9.70 0.68 12.51
CA ASP A 121 10.32 -0.22 13.48
C ASP A 121 11.16 0.54 14.50
N GLY A 122 11.81 -0.18 15.44
CA GLY A 122 12.66 0.43 16.46
C GLY A 122 13.89 1.17 15.90
N ARG A 123 14.21 1.00 14.62
CA ARG A 123 15.31 1.68 13.92
C ARG A 123 14.82 2.84 13.05
N GLY A 124 13.52 3.14 13.06
CA GLY A 124 12.93 4.18 12.23
C GLY A 124 12.76 3.78 10.77
N VAL A 125 12.76 2.50 10.45
CA VAL A 125 12.57 1.97 9.09
C VAL A 125 11.11 1.57 8.89
N LEU A 126 10.54 1.92 7.74
CA LEU A 126 9.17 1.62 7.40
C LEU A 126 8.93 0.11 7.35
N GLN A 127 7.87 -0.33 8.04
CA GLN A 127 7.33 -1.68 7.98
C GLN A 127 5.91 -1.64 7.46
N ILE A 128 5.56 -2.61 6.63
CA ILE A 128 4.23 -2.77 6.08
C ILE A 128 3.63 -4.04 6.68
N ARG A 129 2.56 -3.89 7.44
CA ARG A 129 1.89 -5.00 8.09
C ARG A 129 0.47 -5.14 7.57
N SER A 130 0.11 -6.32 7.07
CA SER A 130 -1.24 -6.61 6.65
C SER A 130 -2.18 -6.77 7.84
N GLN A 131 -3.48 -6.68 7.59
CA GLN A 131 -4.51 -6.81 8.61
C GLN A 131 -4.47 -8.18 9.31
N ASN A 132 -4.00 -9.22 8.64
CA ASN A 132 -3.85 -10.56 9.21
C ASN A 132 -2.49 -10.80 9.89
N GLY A 133 -1.68 -9.75 10.07
CA GLY A 133 -0.40 -9.81 10.76
C GLY A 133 0.80 -10.17 9.89
N GLN A 134 0.62 -10.40 8.59
CA GLN A 134 1.72 -10.67 7.68
C GLN A 134 2.55 -9.42 7.43
N MET A 135 3.88 -9.56 7.50
CA MET A 135 4.82 -8.47 7.27
C MET A 135 5.36 -8.50 5.84
N PHE A 136 5.44 -7.32 5.23
CA PHE A 136 6.06 -7.14 3.91
C PHE A 136 7.24 -6.18 4.03
N ALA A 137 8.36 -6.55 3.44
CA ALA A 137 9.59 -5.77 3.50
C ALA A 137 9.80 -4.87 2.28
N THR A 138 9.22 -5.22 1.13
CA THR A 138 9.48 -4.51 -0.14
C THR A 138 8.20 -4.25 -0.92
N GLU A 139 8.26 -3.23 -1.76
CA GLU A 139 7.20 -2.89 -2.71
C GLU A 139 6.91 -4.04 -3.67
N SER A 140 7.94 -4.76 -4.08
CA SER A 140 7.80 -5.91 -4.99
C SER A 140 6.97 -7.03 -4.37
N GLN A 141 7.12 -7.28 -3.07
CA GLN A 141 6.31 -8.28 -2.35
C GLN A 141 4.84 -7.89 -2.31
N VAL A 142 4.54 -6.62 -2.02
CA VAL A 142 3.16 -6.12 -2.01
C VAL A 142 2.57 -6.16 -3.42
N ALA A 143 3.32 -5.76 -4.44
CA ALA A 143 2.87 -5.81 -5.83
C ALA A 143 2.56 -7.23 -6.28
N LEU A 144 3.40 -8.20 -5.93
CA LEU A 144 3.16 -9.61 -6.24
C LEU A 144 1.90 -10.12 -5.55
N HIS A 145 1.72 -9.82 -4.26
CA HIS A 145 0.51 -10.15 -3.49
C HIS A 145 -0.75 -9.59 -4.14
N THR A 146 -0.66 -8.37 -4.69
CA THR A 146 -1.76 -7.67 -5.35
C THR A 146 -2.13 -8.31 -6.68
N ILE A 147 -1.14 -8.70 -7.48
CA ILE A 147 -1.35 -9.24 -8.84
C ILE A 147 -1.67 -10.74 -8.81
N GLN A 148 -1.22 -11.47 -7.81
CA GLN A 148 -1.34 -12.93 -7.74
C GLN A 148 -2.75 -13.47 -8.03
N PRO A 149 -3.86 -12.82 -7.61
CA PRO A 149 -5.21 -13.29 -7.90
C PRO A 149 -5.67 -13.18 -9.37
N PHE A 150 -4.95 -12.43 -10.21
CA PHE A 150 -5.30 -12.34 -11.65
C PHE A 150 -5.18 -13.65 -12.41
#